data_7e81b05603a03f9fc7df7308b0e06b65
#
_entry.id   7e81b05603a03f9fc7df7308b0e06b65
#
_cell.length_a   1.000
_cell.length_b   1.000
_cell.length_c   1.000
_cell.angle_alpha   90.00
_cell.angle_beta   90.00
_cell.angle_gamma   90.00
#
_symmetry.space_group_name_H-M   'P 1'
#
loop_
_entity.id
_entity.type
_entity.pdbx_description
1 polymer ?
#
loop_
_entity_poly.entity_id
_entity_poly.type
_entity_poly.pdbx_seq_one_letter_code
_entity_poly.pdbx_strand_id
1 'polypeptide(L)'
;EGIKEVLQDVEEGADIVMVKPALSYLDVISQVKREINVPLAAYNVSGEYSMVKAAAQNGWIDGEKVMMEMLLSIKRAGAQMILTYFSREAAKILGR
;
A
#
# COMPACT_ATOMS: atom_id res chain seq x y z
N GLU A 1 7.28 8.95 -14.65
CA GLU A 1 7.24 7.79 -15.53
C GLU A 1 6.15 6.79 -15.12
N GLY A 2 6.12 6.36 -13.88
CA GLY A 2 5.05 5.50 -13.40
C GLY A 2 3.66 6.13 -13.52
N ILE A 3 3.55 7.43 -13.32
CA ILE A 3 2.30 8.16 -13.46
C ILE A 3 1.84 8.18 -14.90
N LYS A 4 2.76 8.37 -15.82
CA LYS A 4 2.46 8.40 -17.26
C LYS A 4 1.90 7.05 -17.73
N GLU A 5 2.48 5.95 -17.26
CA GLU A 5 2.00 4.60 -17.55
C GLU A 5 0.60 4.36 -16.99
N VAL A 6 0.34 4.82 -15.77
CA VAL A 6 -0.96 4.71 -15.12
C VAL A 6 -2.04 5.46 -15.90
N LEU A 7 -1.76 6.69 -16.31
CA LEU A 7 -2.70 7.48 -17.08
C LEU A 7 -3.00 6.82 -18.43
N GLN A 8 -1.99 6.24 -19.06
CA GLN A 8 -2.17 5.50 -20.30
C GLN A 8 -3.05 4.27 -20.08
N ASP A 9 -2.84 3.53 -19.00
CA ASP A 9 -3.64 2.35 -18.67
C ASP A 9 -5.11 2.73 -18.45
N VAL A 10 -5.37 3.86 -17.79
CA VAL A 10 -6.74 4.36 -17.58
C VAL A 10 -7.39 4.70 -18.92
N GLU A 11 -6.65 5.35 -19.83
CA GLU A 11 -7.15 5.64 -21.18
C GLU A 11 -7.48 4.37 -21.95
N GLU A 12 -6.74 3.29 -21.72
CA GLU A 12 -6.98 2.00 -22.38
C GLU A 12 -8.10 1.19 -21.73
N GLY A 13 -8.75 1.72 -20.69
CA GLY A 13 -9.92 1.10 -20.10
C GLY A 13 -9.67 0.32 -18.82
N ALA A 14 -8.58 0.59 -18.11
CA ALA A 14 -8.33 -0.06 -16.83
C ALA A 14 -9.43 0.27 -15.81
N ASP A 15 -9.95 -0.75 -15.13
CA ASP A 15 -10.97 -0.59 -14.09
C ASP A 15 -10.39 -0.31 -12.71
N ILE A 16 -9.16 -0.76 -12.46
CA ILE A 16 -8.43 -0.58 -11.21
C ILE A 16 -6.96 -0.34 -11.55
N VAL A 17 -6.34 0.55 -10.81
CA VAL A 17 -4.89 0.82 -10.93
C VAL A 17 -4.20 0.37 -9.66
N MET A 18 -3.03 -0.25 -9.79
CA MET A 18 -2.26 -0.72 -8.64
C MET A 18 -0.86 -0.13 -8.63
N VAL A 19 -0.41 0.32 -7.45
CA VAL A 19 0.96 0.77 -7.20
C VAL A 19 1.66 -0.24 -6.30
N LYS A 20 2.86 -0.67 -6.68
CA LYS A 20 3.70 -1.58 -5.90
C LYS A 20 5.19 -1.31 -6.15
N PRO A 21 6.06 -1.45 -5.16
CA PRO A 21 5.76 -1.63 -3.74
C PRO A 21 5.19 -0.36 -3.12
N ALA A 22 4.15 -0.50 -2.33
CA ALA A 22 3.36 0.64 -1.86
C ALA A 22 4.16 1.60 -0.99
N LEU A 23 4.91 1.07 -0.03
CA LEU A 23 5.58 1.90 0.97
C LEU A 23 6.68 2.78 0.35
N SER A 24 7.36 2.30 -0.67
CA SER A 24 8.41 3.05 -1.35
C SER A 24 7.87 4.12 -2.30
N TYR A 25 6.58 4.09 -2.61
CA TYR A 25 5.96 4.95 -3.63
C TYR A 25 4.71 5.68 -3.12
N LEU A 26 4.73 6.10 -1.84
CA LEU A 26 3.61 6.86 -1.27
C LEU A 26 3.34 8.16 -2.03
N ASP A 27 4.38 8.81 -2.50
CA ASP A 27 4.29 10.02 -3.32
C ASP A 27 3.61 9.74 -4.65
N VAL A 28 3.94 8.62 -5.27
CA VAL A 28 3.32 8.19 -6.53
C VAL A 28 1.83 7.89 -6.31
N ILE A 29 1.49 7.19 -5.22
CA ILE A 29 0.10 6.91 -4.86
C ILE A 29 -0.68 8.22 -4.73
N SER A 30 -0.14 9.18 -4.00
CA SER A 30 -0.77 10.48 -3.79
C SER A 30 -0.99 11.23 -5.09
N GLN A 31 0.00 11.23 -5.97
CA GLN A 31 -0.07 11.93 -7.25
C GLN A 31 -1.04 11.25 -8.22
N VAL A 32 -0.99 9.93 -8.32
CA VAL A 32 -1.90 9.14 -9.16
C VAL A 32 -3.34 9.34 -8.72
N LYS A 33 -3.58 9.29 -7.39
CA LYS A 33 -4.94 9.45 -6.85
C LYS A 33 -5.59 10.77 -7.29
N ARG A 34 -4.81 11.83 -7.43
CA ARG A 34 -5.32 13.14 -7.86
C ARG A 34 -5.65 13.19 -9.35
N GLU A 35 -5.10 12.29 -10.14
CA GLU A 35 -5.20 12.36 -11.60
C GLU A 35 -6.11 11.30 -12.22
N ILE A 36 -6.65 10.36 -11.42
CA ILE A 36 -7.49 9.28 -11.94
C ILE A 36 -8.86 9.25 -11.26
N ASN A 37 -9.83 8.68 -11.97
CA ASN A 37 -11.19 8.50 -11.47
C ASN A 37 -11.55 7.02 -11.22
N VAL A 38 -10.60 6.12 -11.44
CA VAL A 38 -10.79 4.69 -11.15
C VAL A 38 -10.23 4.36 -9.77
N PRO A 39 -10.67 3.26 -9.13
CA PRO A 39 -10.13 2.86 -7.82
C PRO A 39 -8.63 2.62 -7.87
N LEU A 40 -7.94 3.05 -6.82
CA LEU A 40 -6.50 2.88 -6.67
C LEU A 40 -6.20 1.85 -5.60
N ALA A 41 -5.51 0.78 -5.99
CA ALA A 41 -5.04 -0.25 -5.08
C ALA A 41 -3.53 -0.08 -4.85
N ALA A 42 -3.08 -0.41 -3.66
CA ALA A 42 -1.66 -0.43 -3.35
C ALA A 42 -1.28 -1.81 -2.84
N TYR A 43 -0.14 -2.32 -3.29
CA TYR A 43 0.34 -3.63 -2.87
C TYR A 43 1.52 -3.48 -1.91
N ASN A 44 1.29 -3.87 -0.66
CA ASN A 44 2.31 -3.99 0.37
C ASN A 44 2.97 -5.35 0.18
N VAL A 45 4.07 -5.36 -0.60
CA VAL A 45 4.68 -6.57 -1.13
C VAL A 45 5.37 -7.42 -0.04
N SER A 46 5.66 -8.68 -0.38
CA SER A 46 6.26 -9.64 0.56
C SER A 46 7.59 -9.16 1.16
N GLY A 47 8.39 -8.41 0.40
CA GLY A 47 9.64 -7.84 0.91
C GLY A 47 9.41 -6.86 2.06
N GLU A 48 8.43 -5.98 1.91
CA GLU A 48 8.06 -5.03 2.97
C GLU A 48 7.57 -5.77 4.22
N TYR A 49 6.73 -6.78 4.03
CA TYR A 49 6.23 -7.63 5.10
C TYR A 49 7.37 -8.34 5.83
N SER A 50 8.28 -8.96 5.08
CA SER A 50 9.41 -9.71 5.63
C SER A 50 10.35 -8.83 6.44
N MET A 51 10.61 -7.61 5.98
CA MET A 51 11.47 -6.67 6.70
C MET A 51 10.88 -6.31 8.06
N VAL A 52 9.59 -6.04 8.12
CA VAL A 52 8.90 -5.71 9.38
C VAL A 52 8.91 -6.93 10.32
N LYS A 53 8.61 -8.12 9.81
CA LYS A 53 8.60 -9.34 10.62
C LYS A 53 9.98 -9.64 11.17
N ALA A 54 11.03 -9.54 10.37
CA ALA A 54 12.39 -9.78 10.80
C ALA A 54 12.82 -8.79 11.90
N ALA A 55 12.55 -7.51 11.70
CA ALA A 55 12.89 -6.48 12.70
C ALA A 55 12.12 -6.69 14.00
N ALA A 56 10.85 -7.08 13.93
CA ALA A 56 10.03 -7.35 15.11
C ALA A 56 10.55 -8.59 15.88
N GLN A 57 10.93 -9.66 15.17
CA GLN A 57 11.47 -10.86 15.78
C GLN A 57 12.78 -10.60 16.52
N ASN A 58 13.58 -9.67 16.02
CA ASN A 58 14.84 -9.28 16.66
C ASN A 58 14.66 -8.24 17.77
N GLY A 59 13.43 -7.83 18.05
CA GLY A 59 13.12 -6.84 19.08
C GLY A 59 13.51 -5.43 18.73
N TRP A 60 13.80 -5.13 17.48
CA TRP A 60 14.22 -3.82 17.04
C TRP A 60 13.08 -2.84 16.90
N ILE A 61 11.88 -3.33 16.67
CA ILE A 61 10.66 -2.52 16.51
C ILE A 61 9.47 -3.19 17.18
N ASP A 62 8.46 -2.38 17.48
CA ASP A 62 7.12 -2.90 17.83
C ASP A 62 6.41 -3.23 16.51
N GLY A 63 6.36 -4.50 16.18
CA GLY A 63 5.85 -4.98 14.89
C GLY A 63 4.41 -4.58 14.61
N GLU A 64 3.52 -4.66 15.62
CA GLU A 64 2.12 -4.27 15.47
C GLU A 64 1.97 -2.78 15.16
N LYS A 65 2.68 -1.94 15.91
CA LYS A 65 2.66 -0.49 15.71
C LYS A 65 3.17 -0.11 14.32
N VAL A 66 4.31 -0.67 13.92
CA VAL A 66 4.91 -0.36 12.60
C VAL A 66 4.00 -0.84 11.48
N MET A 67 3.44 -2.02 11.61
CA MET A 67 2.48 -2.55 10.63
C MET A 67 1.31 -1.58 10.44
N MET A 68 0.70 -1.15 11.52
CA MET A 68 -0.46 -0.23 11.43
C MET A 68 -0.06 1.14 10.90
N GLU A 69 1.12 1.64 11.23
CA GLU A 69 1.63 2.89 10.68
C GLU A 69 1.86 2.80 9.17
N MET A 70 2.41 1.69 8.71
CA MET A 70 2.61 1.44 7.27
C MET A 70 1.27 1.46 6.52
N LEU A 71 0.32 0.67 6.99
CA LEU A 71 -0.98 0.55 6.34
C LEU A 71 -1.74 1.88 6.35
N LEU A 72 -1.67 2.60 7.46
CA LEU A 72 -2.31 3.91 7.57
C LEU A 72 -1.65 4.93 6.63
N SER A 73 -0.32 4.89 6.48
CA SER A 73 0.40 5.76 5.56
C SER A 73 -0.03 5.53 4.11
N ILE A 74 -0.17 4.27 3.73
CA ILE A 74 -0.63 3.91 2.39
C ILE A 74 -2.06 4.41 2.15
N LYS A 75 -2.92 4.25 3.14
CA LYS A 75 -4.31 4.74 3.05
C LYS A 75 -4.36 6.26 2.96
N ARG A 76 -3.58 6.96 3.77
CA ARG A 76 -3.52 8.42 3.75
C ARG A 76 -2.98 8.96 2.44
N ALA A 77 -2.10 8.23 1.78
CA ALA A 77 -1.60 8.61 0.46
C ALA A 77 -2.69 8.55 -0.61
N GLY A 78 -3.74 7.77 -0.40
CA GLY A 78 -4.91 7.76 -1.28
C GLY A 78 -5.36 6.40 -1.77
N ALA A 79 -4.72 5.32 -1.35
CA ALA A 79 -5.15 3.99 -1.75
C ALA A 79 -6.53 3.64 -1.17
N GLN A 80 -7.41 3.17 -2.01
CA GLN A 80 -8.75 2.74 -1.61
C GLN A 80 -8.77 1.27 -1.21
N MET A 81 -7.84 0.50 -1.75
CA MET A 81 -7.65 -0.92 -1.43
C MET A 81 -6.17 -1.17 -1.16
N ILE A 82 -5.88 -2.00 -0.17
CA ILE A 82 -4.51 -2.35 0.17
C ILE A 82 -4.41 -3.88 0.17
N LEU A 83 -3.57 -4.42 -0.72
CA LEU A 83 -3.22 -5.82 -0.71
C LEU A 83 -1.98 -5.97 0.15
N THR A 84 -2.05 -6.79 1.18
CA THR A 84 -0.96 -6.94 2.13
C THR A 84 -0.95 -8.33 2.78
N TYR A 85 0.23 -8.79 3.10
CA TYR A 85 0.40 -10.03 3.88
C TYR A 85 0.01 -9.85 5.35
N PHE A 86 -0.17 -8.60 5.79
CA PHE A 86 -0.63 -8.29 7.15
C PHE A 86 -2.16 -8.29 7.31
N SER A 87 -2.92 -8.60 6.27
CA SER A 87 -4.39 -8.42 6.31
C SER A 87 -5.06 -9.13 7.50
N ARG A 88 -4.60 -10.31 7.85
CA ARG A 88 -5.12 -11.08 8.97
C ARG A 88 -4.86 -10.40 10.33
N GLU A 89 -3.62 -9.96 10.54
CA GLU A 89 -3.21 -9.29 11.77
C GLU A 89 -3.89 -7.92 11.90
N ALA A 90 -3.95 -7.17 10.82
CA ALA A 90 -4.61 -5.86 10.80
C ALA A 90 -6.11 -5.99 11.09
N ALA A 91 -6.76 -6.99 10.50
CA ALA A 91 -8.18 -7.24 10.74
C ALA A 91 -8.46 -7.54 12.21
N LYS A 92 -7.61 -8.31 12.86
CA LYS A 92 -7.71 -8.59 14.30
C LYS A 92 -7.66 -7.32 15.14
N ILE A 93 -6.70 -6.44 14.86
CA ILE A 93 -6.51 -5.18 15.59
C ILE A 93 -7.73 -4.27 15.39
N LEU A 94 -8.28 -4.23 14.19
CA LEU A 94 -9.44 -3.43 13.85
C LEU A 94 -10.76 -4.04 14.32
N GLY A 95 -10.72 -5.23 14.90
CA GLY A 95 -11.92 -5.89 15.43
C GLY A 95 -12.81 -6.52 14.36
N ARG A 96 -12.22 -6.93 13.25
CA ARG A 96 -12.99 -7.47 12.12
C ARG A 96 -12.71 -8.93 11.84
#